data_7c051c2783f02363bfa2284578f121c1
#
_entry.id   7c051c2783f02363bfa2284578f121c1
#
_cell.length_a   1.000
_cell.length_b   1.000
_cell.length_c   1.000
_cell.angle_alpha   90.00
_cell.angle_beta   90.00
_cell.angle_gamma   90.00
#
_symmetry.space_group_name_H-M   'P 1'
#
loop_
_entity.id
_entity.type
_entity.pdbx_description
1 polymer ?
#
loop_
_entity_poly.entity_id
_entity_poly.type
_entity_poly.pdbx_seq_one_letter_code
_entity_poly.pdbx_strand_id
1 'polypeptide(L)'
;MKAMKKVLVSALAAALVVTAAAPAGAATSPVKAPKAINGKATVKGVTVKTSKKGTATVTAVKSKKATVKVAATIKVKGVTYKVTAIGANAFKNCKKVKKISVGKNVKTIGKNAFKGCKKTIKVTAASKKAKKAQLKKLKKSGYKKFK
;
A
#
# COMPACT_ATOMS: atom_id res chain seq x y z
N MET A 1 -47.42 -9.72 -1.45
CA MET A 1 -46.66 -10.00 -2.68
C MET A 1 -45.73 -8.83 -2.97
N LYS A 2 -44.48 -8.94 -2.58
CA LYS A 2 -43.48 -7.93 -2.87
C LYS A 2 -42.55 -8.48 -3.94
N ALA A 3 -42.67 -7.94 -5.15
CA ALA A 3 -41.79 -8.26 -6.26
C ALA A 3 -40.35 -7.88 -5.93
N MET A 4 -39.52 -8.87 -5.77
CA MET A 4 -38.08 -8.69 -5.74
C MET A 4 -37.63 -8.21 -7.11
N LYS A 5 -37.26 -6.93 -7.21
CA LYS A 5 -36.53 -6.42 -8.36
C LYS A 5 -35.17 -7.09 -8.34
N LYS A 6 -35.03 -8.15 -9.10
CA LYS A 6 -33.72 -8.66 -9.52
C LYS A 6 -33.06 -7.54 -10.28
N VAL A 7 -32.12 -6.86 -9.66
CA VAL A 7 -31.14 -6.07 -10.35
C VAL A 7 -30.29 -7.09 -11.12
N LEU A 8 -30.64 -7.29 -12.36
CA LEU A 8 -29.73 -7.83 -13.35
C LEU A 8 -28.57 -6.86 -13.45
N VAL A 9 -27.56 -7.08 -12.65
CA VAL A 9 -26.25 -6.62 -13.01
C VAL A 9 -25.91 -7.42 -14.26
N SER A 10 -26.26 -6.86 -15.41
CA SER A 10 -25.63 -7.23 -16.65
C SER A 10 -24.15 -7.05 -16.41
N ALA A 11 -23.48 -8.12 -16.05
CA ALA A 11 -22.10 -8.27 -16.35
C ALA A 11 -22.03 -8.17 -17.87
N LEU A 12 -21.89 -6.96 -18.35
CA LEU A 12 -21.33 -6.72 -19.65
C LEU A 12 -19.85 -7.11 -19.52
N ALA A 13 -19.63 -8.40 -19.37
CA ALA A 13 -18.46 -9.00 -19.92
C ALA A 13 -18.59 -8.77 -21.42
N ALA A 14 -18.31 -7.57 -21.86
CA ALA A 14 -17.77 -7.37 -23.15
C ALA A 14 -16.46 -8.14 -23.13
N ALA A 15 -16.55 -9.43 -23.33
CA ALA A 15 -15.54 -10.15 -24.04
C ALA A 15 -15.54 -9.49 -25.41
N LEU A 16 -14.92 -8.36 -25.49
CA LEU A 16 -14.28 -7.92 -26.69
C LEU A 16 -13.13 -8.92 -26.91
N VAL A 17 -13.51 -10.07 -27.37
CA VAL A 17 -12.66 -10.80 -28.27
C VAL A 17 -12.63 -9.90 -29.51
N VAL A 18 -11.81 -8.87 -29.45
CA VAL A 18 -11.26 -8.27 -30.61
C VAL A 18 -10.32 -9.33 -31.18
N THR A 19 -10.87 -10.24 -31.92
CA THR A 19 -10.15 -10.87 -33.01
C THR A 19 -10.00 -9.77 -34.06
N ALA A 20 -9.33 -8.71 -33.71
CA ALA A 20 -8.67 -7.89 -34.66
C ALA A 20 -7.55 -8.78 -35.20
N ALA A 21 -7.82 -9.41 -36.31
CA ALA A 21 -6.76 -9.71 -37.23
C ALA A 21 -6.01 -8.37 -37.38
N ALA A 22 -4.94 -8.22 -36.64
CA ALA A 22 -4.08 -7.07 -36.77
C ALA A 22 -3.60 -7.07 -38.22
N PRO A 23 -3.87 -6.00 -38.98
CA PRO A 23 -3.25 -5.90 -40.28
C PRO A 23 -1.76 -5.99 -40.05
N ALA A 24 -1.12 -6.99 -40.70
CA ALA A 24 0.31 -7.08 -40.70
C ALA A 24 0.86 -5.73 -41.18
N GLY A 25 1.51 -4.97 -40.30
CA GLY A 25 2.04 -3.65 -40.62
C GLY A 25 1.79 -2.53 -39.64
N ALA A 26 0.89 -2.66 -38.68
CA ALA A 26 0.85 -1.71 -37.56
C ALA A 26 2.00 -2.05 -36.62
N ALA A 27 3.15 -1.46 -36.85
CA ALA A 27 4.20 -1.36 -35.85
C ALA A 27 3.65 -0.46 -34.72
N THR A 28 2.90 -1.02 -33.79
CA THR A 28 2.67 -0.42 -32.50
C THR A 28 4.04 -0.41 -31.83
N SER A 29 4.68 0.75 -31.87
CA SER A 29 5.87 0.99 -31.04
C SER A 29 5.53 0.50 -29.65
N PRO A 30 6.31 -0.40 -29.07
CA PRO A 30 6.02 -0.90 -27.73
C PRO A 30 5.96 0.31 -26.82
N VAL A 31 4.77 0.60 -26.27
CA VAL A 31 4.62 1.65 -25.29
C VAL A 31 5.55 1.28 -24.15
N LYS A 32 6.66 1.98 -24.08
CA LYS A 32 7.73 1.71 -23.11
C LYS A 32 7.09 1.76 -21.71
N ALA A 33 7.04 0.65 -21.03
CA ALA A 33 6.47 0.56 -19.71
C ALA A 33 7.06 1.68 -18.83
N PRO A 34 6.25 2.42 -18.06
CA PRO A 34 6.72 3.56 -17.28
C PRO A 34 7.83 3.10 -16.33
N LYS A 35 9.01 3.70 -16.48
CA LYS A 35 10.21 3.34 -15.73
C LYS A 35 10.13 3.84 -14.30
N ALA A 36 10.58 3.05 -13.35
CA ALA A 36 10.66 3.47 -11.95
C ALA A 36 11.60 4.67 -11.81
N ILE A 37 11.15 5.69 -11.09
CA ILE A 37 11.89 6.95 -10.88
C ILE A 37 12.12 7.23 -9.39
N ASN A 38 13.17 7.99 -9.10
CA ASN A 38 13.33 8.58 -7.77
C ASN A 38 12.32 9.72 -7.62
N GLY A 39 11.65 9.80 -6.50
CA GLY A 39 10.71 10.88 -6.26
C GLY A 39 9.98 10.74 -4.93
N LYS A 40 9.17 11.74 -4.66
CA LYS A 40 8.26 11.77 -3.51
C LYS A 40 6.83 11.83 -4.02
N ALA A 41 5.98 10.98 -3.52
CA ALA A 41 4.56 10.95 -3.90
C ALA A 41 3.68 10.72 -2.67
N THR A 42 2.46 11.27 -2.72
CA THR A 42 1.46 11.04 -1.68
C THR A 42 0.27 10.31 -2.31
N VAL A 43 -0.05 9.14 -1.80
CA VAL A 43 -1.16 8.32 -2.25
C VAL A 43 -2.01 7.93 -1.05
N LYS A 44 -3.31 8.25 -1.08
CA LYS A 44 -4.26 7.95 0.01
C LYS A 44 -3.78 8.38 1.40
N GLY A 45 -3.13 9.55 1.50
CA GLY A 45 -2.59 10.08 2.76
C GLY A 45 -1.28 9.44 3.24
N VAL A 46 -0.68 8.58 2.43
CA VAL A 46 0.64 7.99 2.67
C VAL A 46 1.65 8.64 1.74
N THR A 47 2.61 9.35 2.30
CA THR A 47 3.73 9.92 1.54
C THR A 47 4.86 8.91 1.47
N VAL A 48 5.34 8.66 0.28
CA VAL A 48 6.44 7.73 0.01
C VAL A 48 7.56 8.40 -0.76
N LYS A 49 8.78 7.96 -0.52
CA LYS A 49 9.93 8.22 -1.37
C LYS A 49 10.17 7.00 -2.23
N THR A 50 10.13 7.16 -3.54
CA THR A 50 10.35 6.09 -4.53
C THR A 50 11.80 6.02 -4.96
N SER A 51 12.21 4.86 -5.44
CA SER A 51 13.57 4.61 -5.95
C SER A 51 13.51 4.04 -7.36
N LYS A 52 14.53 4.32 -8.18
CA LYS A 52 14.73 3.70 -9.52
C LYS A 52 14.74 2.17 -9.48
N LYS A 53 15.02 1.57 -8.31
CA LYS A 53 14.98 0.11 -8.09
C LYS A 53 13.55 -0.45 -7.91
N GLY A 54 12.50 0.33 -8.15
CA GLY A 54 11.11 -0.12 -7.97
C GLY A 54 10.69 -0.32 -6.51
N THR A 55 11.40 0.32 -5.56
CA THR A 55 11.07 0.27 -4.14
C THR A 55 10.53 1.60 -3.64
N ALA A 56 9.76 1.57 -2.57
CA ALA A 56 9.25 2.75 -1.89
C ALA A 56 9.47 2.69 -0.39
N THR A 57 9.80 3.84 0.20
CA THR A 57 9.89 4.04 1.64
C THR A 57 8.76 4.97 2.08
N VAL A 58 7.97 4.56 3.05
CA VAL A 58 6.93 5.42 3.65
C VAL A 58 7.63 6.47 4.51
N THR A 59 7.51 7.73 4.15
CA THR A 59 8.16 8.84 4.87
C THR A 59 7.21 9.57 5.80
N ALA A 60 5.93 9.64 5.45
CA ALA A 60 4.92 10.24 6.32
C ALA A 60 3.55 9.60 6.09
N VAL A 61 2.76 9.51 7.13
CA VAL A 61 1.37 9.09 7.05
C VAL A 61 0.51 10.17 7.70
N LYS A 62 -0.36 10.78 6.91
CA LYS A 62 -1.37 11.73 7.37
C LYS A 62 -2.71 11.01 7.43
N SER A 63 -3.00 10.37 8.55
CA SER A 63 -4.28 9.67 8.74
C SER A 63 -4.96 10.09 10.03
N LYS A 64 -6.19 10.54 9.90
CA LYS A 64 -7.11 10.77 11.04
C LYS A 64 -7.86 9.49 11.43
N LYS A 65 -7.71 8.41 10.65
CA LYS A 65 -8.43 7.13 10.85
C LYS A 65 -7.80 6.32 11.99
N ALA A 66 -8.63 5.58 12.72
CA ALA A 66 -8.18 4.67 13.75
C ALA A 66 -7.43 3.44 13.21
N THR A 67 -7.65 3.10 11.94
CA THR A 67 -6.98 1.97 11.27
C THR A 67 -6.14 2.48 10.12
N VAL A 68 -4.89 2.08 10.07
CA VAL A 68 -3.96 2.38 8.97
C VAL A 68 -3.42 1.09 8.38
N LYS A 69 -3.53 0.99 7.06
CA LYS A 69 -2.95 -0.12 6.29
C LYS A 69 -1.79 0.41 5.45
N VAL A 70 -0.60 -0.07 5.74
CA VAL A 70 0.58 0.13 4.88
C VAL A 70 0.60 -1.00 3.87
N ALA A 71 0.28 -0.70 2.62
CA ALA A 71 0.23 -1.70 1.56
C ALA A 71 1.61 -2.31 1.28
N ALA A 72 1.64 -3.53 0.76
CA ALA A 72 2.89 -4.17 0.34
C ALA A 72 3.48 -3.51 -0.93
N THR A 73 2.61 -2.95 -1.76
CA THR A 73 2.95 -2.23 -2.99
C THR A 73 2.17 -0.94 -3.07
N ILE A 74 2.68 0.04 -3.81
CA ILE A 74 2.01 1.31 -4.08
C ILE A 74 2.21 1.68 -5.54
N LYS A 75 1.16 2.15 -6.19
CA LYS A 75 1.21 2.61 -7.57
C LYS A 75 1.39 4.13 -7.60
N VAL A 76 2.42 4.60 -8.28
CA VAL A 76 2.73 6.02 -8.45
C VAL A 76 3.00 6.29 -9.92
N LYS A 77 2.22 7.17 -10.56
CA LYS A 77 2.36 7.52 -11.99
C LYS A 77 2.45 6.28 -12.90
N GLY A 78 1.55 5.30 -12.72
CA GLY A 78 1.53 4.06 -13.50
C GLY A 78 2.52 2.98 -13.06
N VAL A 79 3.56 3.32 -12.30
CA VAL A 79 4.58 2.37 -11.83
C VAL A 79 4.22 1.77 -10.49
N THR A 80 4.35 0.46 -10.35
CA THR A 80 4.15 -0.25 -9.08
C THR A 80 5.48 -0.36 -8.32
N TYR A 81 5.52 0.18 -7.11
CA TYR A 81 6.67 0.12 -6.22
C TYR A 81 6.43 -0.83 -5.06
N LYS A 82 7.40 -1.65 -4.69
CA LYS A 82 7.35 -2.47 -3.48
C LYS A 82 7.66 -1.60 -2.26
N VAL A 83 6.76 -1.55 -1.29
CA VAL A 83 7.00 -0.81 -0.03
C VAL A 83 7.89 -1.65 0.87
N THR A 84 9.17 -1.30 0.92
CA THR A 84 10.20 -2.07 1.64
C THR A 84 10.58 -1.48 2.98
N ALA A 85 10.32 -0.20 3.20
CA ALA A 85 10.70 0.47 4.45
C ALA A 85 9.64 1.46 4.93
N ILE A 86 9.62 1.67 6.24
CA ILE A 86 8.92 2.76 6.90
C ILE A 86 10.00 3.66 7.50
N GLY A 87 10.03 4.92 7.11
CA GLY A 87 11.00 5.89 7.57
C GLY A 87 10.82 6.29 9.04
N ALA A 88 11.81 6.97 9.59
CA ALA A 88 11.73 7.54 10.92
C ALA A 88 10.57 8.55 11.00
N ASN A 89 9.91 8.60 12.16
CA ASN A 89 8.79 9.51 12.43
C ASN A 89 7.60 9.44 11.43
N ALA A 90 7.50 8.38 10.61
CA ALA A 90 6.48 8.27 9.56
C ALA A 90 5.04 8.42 10.07
N PHE A 91 4.76 8.01 11.30
CA PHE A 91 3.45 8.12 11.96
C PHE A 91 3.40 9.22 13.04
N LYS A 92 4.31 10.20 13.01
CA LYS A 92 4.36 11.28 14.01
C LYS A 92 3.02 11.98 14.23
N ASN A 93 2.23 12.15 13.17
CA ASN A 93 0.95 12.85 13.22
C ASN A 93 -0.26 11.93 13.39
N CYS A 94 -0.06 10.63 13.62
CA CYS A 94 -1.14 9.65 13.69
C CYS A 94 -1.63 9.40 15.11
N LYS A 95 -2.09 10.47 15.81
CA LYS A 95 -2.54 10.41 17.22
C LYS A 95 -3.75 9.48 17.44
N LYS A 96 -4.60 9.26 16.44
CA LYS A 96 -5.83 8.46 16.54
C LYS A 96 -5.67 6.99 16.16
N VAL A 97 -4.50 6.59 15.68
CA VAL A 97 -4.28 5.20 15.21
C VAL A 97 -4.35 4.20 16.36
N LYS A 98 -5.26 3.24 16.22
CA LYS A 98 -5.47 2.11 17.17
C LYS A 98 -5.09 0.76 16.53
N LYS A 99 -5.18 0.64 15.20
CA LYS A 99 -4.88 -0.59 14.47
C LYS A 99 -3.92 -0.29 13.32
N ILE A 100 -2.93 -1.17 13.11
CA ILE A 100 -2.03 -1.08 11.98
C ILE A 100 -1.87 -2.44 11.31
N SER A 101 -1.86 -2.42 9.99
CA SER A 101 -1.45 -3.56 9.18
C SER A 101 -0.28 -3.14 8.31
N VAL A 102 0.78 -3.92 8.34
CA VAL A 102 2.01 -3.64 7.58
C VAL A 102 2.17 -4.68 6.47
N GLY A 103 2.38 -4.22 5.25
CA GLY A 103 2.55 -5.07 4.09
C GLY A 103 3.73 -6.03 4.23
N LYS A 104 3.61 -7.21 3.63
CA LYS A 104 4.62 -8.28 3.71
C LYS A 104 6.02 -7.87 3.22
N ASN A 105 6.08 -6.94 2.27
CA ASN A 105 7.34 -6.47 1.68
C ASN A 105 8.14 -5.53 2.57
N VAL A 106 7.57 -5.01 3.67
CA VAL A 106 8.27 -4.11 4.59
C VAL A 106 9.32 -4.90 5.37
N LYS A 107 10.59 -4.56 5.13
CA LYS A 107 11.75 -5.19 5.77
C LYS A 107 12.26 -4.37 6.94
N THR A 108 12.30 -3.03 6.80
CA THR A 108 12.88 -2.12 7.79
C THR A 108 11.88 -1.09 8.29
N ILE A 109 12.03 -0.71 9.55
CA ILE A 109 11.21 0.33 10.19
C ILE A 109 12.17 1.26 10.94
N GLY A 110 12.11 2.54 10.61
CA GLY A 110 12.98 3.58 11.18
C GLY A 110 12.71 3.83 12.66
N LYS A 111 13.72 4.36 13.35
CA LYS A 111 13.58 4.78 14.75
C LYS A 111 12.43 5.78 14.91
N ASN A 112 11.72 5.69 16.02
CA ASN A 112 10.62 6.61 16.35
C ASN A 112 9.49 6.67 15.30
N ALA A 113 9.40 5.68 14.39
CA ALA A 113 8.38 5.68 13.34
C ALA A 113 6.96 5.92 13.89
N PHE A 114 6.68 5.45 15.09
CA PHE A 114 5.37 5.54 15.76
C PHE A 114 5.35 6.49 16.99
N LYS A 115 6.37 7.33 17.19
CA LYS A 115 6.48 8.22 18.37
C LYS A 115 5.26 9.11 18.57
N GLY A 116 4.58 9.51 17.50
CA GLY A 116 3.36 10.32 17.56
C GLY A 116 2.07 9.56 17.89
N CYS A 117 2.12 8.24 17.98
CA CYS A 117 0.95 7.42 18.30
C CYS A 117 0.79 7.32 19.83
N LYS A 118 -0.29 7.88 20.37
CA LYS A 118 -0.51 7.91 21.82
C LYS A 118 -1.12 6.63 22.39
N LYS A 119 -1.80 5.82 21.57
CA LYS A 119 -2.59 4.65 21.99
C LYS A 119 -1.87 3.35 21.69
N THR A 120 -2.18 2.30 22.45
CA THR A 120 -1.76 0.93 22.14
C THR A 120 -2.23 0.56 20.74
N ILE A 121 -1.30 0.13 19.89
CA ILE A 121 -1.57 -0.20 18.50
C ILE A 121 -1.73 -1.70 18.34
N LYS A 122 -2.93 -2.14 17.94
CA LYS A 122 -3.18 -3.53 17.58
C LYS A 122 -2.61 -3.83 16.19
N VAL A 123 -1.71 -4.78 16.10
CA VAL A 123 -1.16 -5.24 14.82
C VAL A 123 -2.08 -6.27 14.21
N THR A 124 -2.49 -6.05 12.97
CA THR A 124 -3.33 -6.99 12.21
C THR A 124 -2.56 -7.58 11.04
N ALA A 125 -2.64 -8.89 10.88
CA ALA A 125 -2.01 -9.63 9.79
C ALA A 125 -2.88 -10.83 9.41
N ALA A 126 -2.64 -11.40 8.24
CA ALA A 126 -3.41 -12.51 7.70
C ALA A 126 -3.26 -13.82 8.51
N SER A 127 -2.15 -14.00 9.22
CA SER A 127 -1.91 -15.20 10.03
C SER A 127 -1.19 -14.86 11.35
N LYS A 128 -1.26 -15.78 12.33
CA LYS A 128 -0.54 -15.66 13.62
C LYS A 128 0.98 -15.53 13.40
N LYS A 129 1.56 -16.32 12.48
CA LYS A 129 2.97 -16.25 12.09
C LYS A 129 3.34 -14.89 11.52
N ALA A 130 2.54 -14.37 10.58
CA ALA A 130 2.74 -13.04 10.00
C ALA A 130 2.61 -11.93 11.05
N LYS A 131 1.67 -12.03 11.98
CA LYS A 131 1.51 -11.08 13.09
C LYS A 131 2.76 -11.06 13.98
N LYS A 132 3.28 -12.22 14.39
CA LYS A 132 4.49 -12.33 15.21
C LYS A 132 5.71 -11.69 14.50
N ALA A 133 5.90 -11.97 13.22
CA ALA A 133 6.97 -11.39 12.42
C ALA A 133 6.84 -9.85 12.29
N GLN A 134 5.62 -9.33 12.09
CA GLN A 134 5.37 -7.89 12.05
C GLN A 134 5.64 -7.23 13.41
N LEU A 135 5.18 -7.82 14.50
CA LEU A 135 5.44 -7.32 15.85
C LEU A 135 6.94 -7.22 16.14
N LYS A 136 7.72 -8.24 15.78
CA LYS A 136 9.20 -8.22 15.94
C LYS A 136 9.83 -7.03 15.20
N LYS A 137 9.38 -6.76 13.96
CA LYS A 137 9.86 -5.61 13.17
C LYS A 137 9.42 -4.27 13.77
N LEU A 138 8.18 -4.17 14.21
CA LEU A 138 7.60 -2.95 14.78
C LEU A 138 8.25 -2.57 16.11
N LYS A 139 8.54 -3.54 16.97
CA LYS A 139 9.25 -3.31 18.25
C LYS A 139 10.64 -2.69 18.05
N LYS A 140 11.34 -3.01 16.94
CA LYS A 140 12.64 -2.40 16.60
C LYS A 140 12.54 -0.88 16.36
N SER A 141 11.35 -0.32 16.13
CA SER A 141 11.17 1.12 15.99
C SER A 141 11.26 1.91 17.31
N GLY A 142 11.44 1.23 18.44
CA GLY A 142 11.48 1.85 19.77
C GLY A 142 10.10 2.14 20.38
N TYR A 143 9.01 1.82 19.69
CA TYR A 143 7.66 1.99 20.25
C TYR A 143 7.22 0.69 20.95
N LYS A 144 6.90 0.78 22.26
CA LYS A 144 6.61 -0.39 23.10
C LYS A 144 5.13 -0.78 23.15
N LYS A 145 4.20 0.10 22.78
CA LYS A 145 2.74 -0.11 22.91
C LYS A 145 2.11 -0.84 21.72
N PHE A 146 2.67 -1.98 21.30
CA PHE A 146 2.08 -2.87 20.29
C PHE A 146 1.47 -4.14 20.93
N LYS A 147 0.28 -4.54 20.43
CA LYS A 147 -0.42 -5.81 20.76
C LYS A 147 -0.70 -6.63 19.50
#